data_b02be29d4ba667f0682c14e11dcbd1ac
#
_entry.id   b02be29d4ba667f0682c14e11dcbd1ac
#
_cell.length_a   1.000
_cell.length_b   1.000
_cell.length_c   1.000
_cell.angle_alpha   90.00
_cell.angle_beta   90.00
_cell.angle_gamma   90.00
#
_symmetry.space_group_name_H-M   'P 1'
#
loop_
_entity.id
_entity.type
_entity.pdbx_description
1 polymer ?
#
loop_
_entity_poly.entity_id
_entity_poly.type
_entity_poly.pdbx_seq_one_letter_code
_entity_poly.pdbx_strand_id
1 'polypeptide(L)'
;QSDKSKKFYELNWYNLDNPKNHYIEITGSNSKVNIIETEIYLKGQKDIDEYTQLLFGEKNSVAKMLIVDNPDFSYSIYINYIDEGYVSLDDWKDVKPKKLLEEMIVQAKDDVTGVKWLIEPKISKNNHVTYSYEVSWNDGKKSIETQILALGKKGYNDINFVSSTSKGYTENDLEKMALEFANSIEFKEGFKHSDYKSGDKVAAIGIGGLVAGTLGIKALAKVGILAKFLPFLAKFWWIILAPIVAIFGMFGSKDKEDASIKKTRIRRKKKD
;
A
#
# COMPACT_ATOMS: atom_id res chain seq x y z
N GLN A 1 8.39 3.62 -27.78
CA GLN A 1 7.79 3.84 -26.44
C GLN A 1 6.42 4.49 -26.64
N SER A 2 5.38 3.98 -25.94
CA SER A 2 4.08 4.62 -26.00
C SER A 2 4.16 6.04 -25.40
N ASP A 3 3.31 6.96 -25.86
CA ASP A 3 3.26 8.33 -25.34
C ASP A 3 3.01 8.35 -23.80
N LYS A 4 2.23 7.39 -23.30
CA LYS A 4 2.00 7.19 -21.86
C LYS A 4 3.28 6.82 -21.08
N SER A 5 4.09 5.92 -21.63
CA SER A 5 5.36 5.51 -21.02
C SER A 5 6.33 6.70 -20.92
N LYS A 6 6.38 7.57 -21.93
CA LYS A 6 7.21 8.78 -21.91
C LYS A 6 6.76 9.72 -20.78
N LYS A 7 5.47 10.03 -20.72
CA LYS A 7 4.91 10.90 -19.66
C LYS A 7 5.16 10.37 -18.25
N PHE A 8 5.14 9.05 -18.06
CA PHE A 8 5.44 8.42 -16.78
C PHE A 8 6.85 8.77 -16.28
N TYR A 9 7.86 8.72 -17.17
CA TYR A 9 9.24 9.07 -16.82
C TYR A 9 9.48 10.58 -16.71
N GLU A 10 8.55 11.42 -17.17
CA GLU A 10 8.60 12.87 -17.02
C GLU A 10 8.11 13.37 -15.65
N LEU A 11 7.53 12.49 -14.79
CA LEU A 11 7.16 12.83 -13.42
C LEU A 11 8.40 13.11 -12.58
N ASN A 12 8.25 13.91 -11.53
CA ASN A 12 9.35 14.30 -10.64
C ASN A 12 9.73 13.17 -9.67
N TRP A 13 10.29 12.09 -10.19
CA TRP A 13 10.76 10.96 -9.40
C TRP A 13 11.97 11.30 -8.56
N TYR A 14 11.94 10.87 -7.31
CA TYR A 14 13.06 10.92 -6.39
C TYR A 14 13.67 9.53 -6.23
N ASN A 15 15.00 9.49 -6.10
CA ASN A 15 15.78 8.30 -5.76
C ASN A 15 16.36 8.46 -4.36
N LEU A 16 17.02 7.44 -3.86
CA LEU A 16 17.86 7.58 -2.68
C LEU A 16 19.06 8.51 -2.99
N ASP A 17 19.16 9.63 -2.26
CA ASP A 17 20.26 10.59 -2.41
C ASP A 17 21.60 10.01 -1.92
N ASN A 18 21.53 9.03 -1.00
CA ASN A 18 22.70 8.41 -0.40
C ASN A 18 22.47 6.89 -0.26
N PRO A 19 23.23 6.05 -0.98
CA PRO A 19 23.07 4.60 -0.90
C PRO A 19 23.43 4.00 0.48
N LYS A 20 24.02 4.78 1.37
CA LYS A 20 24.28 4.37 2.76
C LYS A 20 23.11 4.68 3.71
N ASN A 21 22.19 5.52 3.29
CA ASN A 21 21.01 5.89 4.08
C ASN A 21 19.75 5.53 3.31
N HIS A 22 19.21 4.37 3.60
CA HIS A 22 18.01 3.85 2.96
C HIS A 22 16.70 4.44 3.50
N TYR A 23 16.75 5.37 4.47
CA TYR A 23 15.54 5.96 5.06
C TYR A 23 15.10 7.23 4.33
N ILE A 24 13.81 7.31 4.06
CA ILE A 24 13.15 8.53 3.59
C ILE A 24 12.08 8.96 4.59
N GLU A 25 11.90 10.28 4.74
CA GLU A 25 10.86 10.86 5.60
C GLU A 25 9.49 10.66 4.96
N ILE A 26 8.52 10.18 5.74
CA ILE A 26 7.13 10.12 5.30
C ILE A 26 6.50 11.51 5.43
N THR A 27 5.99 12.03 4.31
CA THR A 27 5.45 13.40 4.22
C THR A 27 4.35 13.64 5.25
N GLY A 28 4.58 14.63 6.11
CA GLY A 28 3.60 15.11 7.11
C GLY A 28 3.54 14.30 8.40
N SER A 29 4.29 13.20 8.55
CA SER A 29 4.11 12.28 9.68
C SER A 29 5.35 12.29 10.55
N ASN A 30 6.01 12.85 11.10
CA ASN A 30 7.17 12.65 12.02
C ASN A 30 7.69 11.18 12.06
N SER A 31 7.69 10.52 10.90
CA SER A 31 8.18 9.16 10.73
C SER A 31 9.01 9.03 9.46
N LYS A 32 9.75 7.95 9.38
CA LYS A 32 10.57 7.56 8.24
C LYS A 32 10.35 6.09 7.92
N VAL A 33 10.69 5.70 6.71
CA VAL A 33 10.60 4.31 6.24
C VAL A 33 11.86 3.97 5.43
N ASN A 34 12.28 2.72 5.49
CA ASN A 34 13.36 2.21 4.68
C ASN A 34 12.85 1.88 3.27
N ILE A 35 13.57 2.30 2.24
CA ILE A 35 13.37 1.90 0.86
C ILE A 35 14.64 1.25 0.31
N ILE A 36 14.51 0.42 -0.72
CA ILE A 36 15.63 -0.25 -1.37
C ILE A 36 16.13 0.54 -2.58
N GLU A 37 17.34 0.25 -3.04
CA GLU A 37 17.99 0.99 -4.14
C GLU A 37 17.22 0.99 -5.47
N THR A 38 16.39 -0.03 -5.68
CA THR A 38 15.55 -0.14 -6.87
C THR A 38 14.24 0.64 -6.76
N GLU A 39 13.90 1.18 -5.60
CA GLU A 39 12.69 1.95 -5.39
C GLU A 39 12.89 3.42 -5.71
N ILE A 40 11.90 3.99 -6.38
CA ILE A 40 11.78 5.43 -6.63
C ILE A 40 10.45 5.92 -6.05
N TYR A 41 10.35 7.21 -5.76
CA TYR A 41 9.15 7.71 -5.12
C TYR A 41 8.74 9.10 -5.61
N LEU A 42 7.44 9.38 -5.50
CA LEU A 42 6.85 10.70 -5.72
C LEU A 42 6.44 11.33 -4.39
N LYS A 43 6.60 12.64 -4.29
CA LYS A 43 6.08 13.48 -3.22
C LYS A 43 5.16 14.53 -3.81
N GLY A 44 4.08 14.81 -3.10
CA GLY A 44 3.16 15.87 -3.51
C GLY A 44 2.04 15.43 -4.43
N GLN A 45 0.94 16.06 -4.22
CA GLN A 45 -0.36 15.71 -4.80
C GLN A 45 -0.35 15.73 -6.33
N LYS A 46 0.31 16.72 -6.92
CA LYS A 46 0.30 16.91 -8.38
C LYS A 46 0.89 15.71 -9.13
N ASP A 47 2.10 15.30 -8.75
CA ASP A 47 2.78 14.19 -9.45
C ASP A 47 2.06 12.86 -9.21
N ILE A 48 1.52 12.64 -8.01
CA ILE A 48 0.75 11.44 -7.70
C ILE A 48 -0.58 11.43 -8.47
N ASP A 49 -1.24 12.57 -8.61
CA ASP A 49 -2.46 12.70 -9.43
C ASP A 49 -2.16 12.44 -10.91
N GLU A 50 -1.04 12.94 -11.43
CA GLU A 50 -0.62 12.67 -12.80
C GLU A 50 -0.30 11.18 -13.00
N TYR A 51 0.38 10.54 -12.03
CA TYR A 51 0.63 9.10 -12.03
C TYR A 51 -0.68 8.31 -12.08
N THR A 52 -1.63 8.59 -11.19
CA THR A 52 -2.91 7.89 -11.15
C THR A 52 -3.75 8.13 -12.39
N GLN A 53 -3.73 9.35 -12.95
CA GLN A 53 -4.37 9.68 -14.21
C GLN A 53 -3.78 8.88 -15.39
N LEU A 54 -2.46 8.71 -15.44
CA LEU A 54 -1.81 7.93 -16.50
C LEU A 54 -2.14 6.44 -16.42
N LEU A 55 -2.25 5.89 -15.21
CA LEU A 55 -2.49 4.46 -15.00
C LEU A 55 -3.96 4.09 -15.02
N PHE A 56 -4.80 4.86 -14.33
CA PHE A 56 -6.19 4.50 -14.06
C PHE A 56 -7.21 5.39 -14.78
N GLY A 57 -6.75 6.43 -15.49
CA GLY A 57 -7.64 7.37 -16.16
C GLY A 57 -8.30 8.40 -15.24
N GLU A 58 -7.92 8.44 -13.97
CA GLU A 58 -8.53 9.32 -12.97
C GLU A 58 -7.48 9.94 -12.04
N LYS A 59 -7.70 11.19 -11.68
CA LYS A 59 -6.95 11.87 -10.62
C LYS A 59 -7.58 11.48 -9.30
N ASN A 60 -6.95 10.55 -8.61
CA ASN A 60 -7.47 10.08 -7.36
C ASN A 60 -6.34 9.85 -6.37
N SER A 61 -5.89 10.91 -5.76
CA SER A 61 -4.87 10.74 -4.77
C SER A 61 -5.26 11.42 -3.46
N VAL A 62 -5.44 10.61 -2.46
CA VAL A 62 -5.31 11.00 -1.07
C VAL A 62 -3.91 10.68 -0.55
N ALA A 63 -3.15 9.86 -1.28
CA ALA A 63 -1.76 9.57 -0.95
C ALA A 63 -0.89 10.83 -1.11
N LYS A 64 -0.01 11.06 -0.16
CA LYS A 64 0.98 12.14 -0.16
C LYS A 64 2.36 11.68 -0.57
N MET A 65 2.56 10.38 -0.62
CA MET A 65 3.73 9.72 -1.16
C MET A 65 3.32 8.47 -1.93
N LEU A 66 4.09 8.16 -2.95
CA LEU A 66 3.99 6.93 -3.72
C LEU A 66 5.40 6.38 -3.93
N ILE A 67 5.62 5.12 -3.59
CA ILE A 67 6.86 4.39 -3.84
C ILE A 67 6.55 3.29 -4.84
N VAL A 68 7.43 3.08 -5.80
CA VAL A 68 7.34 2.00 -6.79
C VAL A 68 8.71 1.36 -6.98
N ASP A 69 8.73 0.08 -7.33
CA ASP A 69 9.95 -0.57 -7.77
C ASP A 69 10.28 -0.19 -9.22
N ASN A 70 11.53 0.06 -9.52
CA ASN A 70 12.03 0.47 -10.82
C ASN A 70 13.16 -0.47 -11.28
N PRO A 71 13.14 -1.00 -12.52
CA PRO A 71 12.26 -0.61 -13.63
C PRO A 71 10.98 -1.46 -13.77
N ASP A 72 10.74 -2.43 -12.92
CA ASP A 72 9.74 -3.47 -13.15
C ASP A 72 8.31 -3.05 -12.81
N PHE A 73 8.14 -2.05 -11.93
CA PHE A 73 6.83 -1.55 -11.47
C PHE A 73 5.88 -2.69 -11.06
N SER A 74 6.44 -3.68 -10.34
CA SER A 74 5.73 -4.87 -9.91
C SER A 74 4.84 -4.63 -8.69
N TYR A 75 5.12 -3.57 -7.96
CA TYR A 75 4.30 -3.10 -6.84
C TYR A 75 4.29 -1.57 -6.74
N SER A 76 3.30 -1.08 -6.02
CA SER A 76 3.14 0.34 -5.67
C SER A 76 2.75 0.46 -4.21
N ILE A 77 3.35 1.39 -3.49
CA ILE A 77 3.10 1.66 -2.08
C ILE A 77 2.57 3.09 -1.96
N TYR A 78 1.30 3.21 -1.63
CA TYR A 78 0.63 4.49 -1.42
C TYR A 78 0.66 4.81 0.07
N ILE A 79 1.12 6.01 0.42
CA ILE A 79 1.24 6.45 1.81
C ILE A 79 0.46 7.74 2.01
N ASN A 80 -0.43 7.74 3.00
CA ASN A 80 -1.10 8.93 3.48
C ASN A 80 -0.95 9.03 5.01
N TYR A 81 -0.70 10.22 5.53
CA TYR A 81 -0.69 10.46 6.96
C TYR A 81 -2.02 11.10 7.39
N ILE A 82 -2.61 10.57 8.45
CA ILE A 82 -3.90 11.00 8.99
C ILE A 82 -3.68 11.50 10.42
N ASP A 83 -3.82 12.82 10.62
CA ASP A 83 -3.64 13.51 11.90
C ASP A 83 -4.96 13.55 12.70
N GLU A 84 -5.44 12.38 13.10
CA GLU A 84 -6.70 12.24 13.86
C GLU A 84 -6.49 12.14 15.37
N GLY A 85 -5.25 12.07 15.83
CA GLY A 85 -4.89 11.84 17.22
C GLY A 85 -4.49 10.39 17.49
N TYR A 86 -4.27 10.10 18.76
CA TYR A 86 -3.90 8.77 19.24
C TYR A 86 -5.02 7.75 18.98
N VAL A 87 -4.69 6.66 18.31
CA VAL A 87 -5.61 5.55 18.04
C VAL A 87 -5.53 4.57 19.19
N SER A 88 -6.63 4.39 19.95
CA SER A 88 -6.69 3.39 21.03
C SER A 88 -6.62 1.97 20.46
N LEU A 89 -5.96 1.08 21.20
CA LEU A 89 -5.90 -0.35 20.92
C LEU A 89 -6.95 -1.16 21.71
N ASP A 90 -7.81 -0.52 22.50
CA ASP A 90 -8.72 -1.19 23.45
C ASP A 90 -9.74 -2.11 22.76
N ASP A 91 -10.15 -1.76 21.53
CA ASP A 91 -11.08 -2.53 20.71
C ASP A 91 -10.42 -3.58 19.82
N TRP A 92 -9.10 -3.80 19.95
CA TRP A 92 -8.39 -4.84 19.19
C TRP A 92 -8.97 -6.24 19.39
N LYS A 93 -9.43 -6.53 20.61
CA LYS A 93 -10.09 -7.80 20.95
C LYS A 93 -11.35 -8.10 20.12
N ASP A 94 -11.94 -7.06 19.52
CA ASP A 94 -13.15 -7.15 18.70
C ASP A 94 -12.83 -7.42 17.22
N VAL A 95 -11.56 -7.34 16.82
CA VAL A 95 -11.07 -7.70 15.48
C VAL A 95 -11.15 -9.22 15.33
N LYS A 96 -12.06 -9.70 14.50
CA LYS A 96 -12.29 -11.12 14.21
C LYS A 96 -12.00 -11.38 12.72
N PRO A 97 -10.80 -11.91 12.36
CA PRO A 97 -10.38 -12.06 10.97
C PRO A 97 -11.39 -12.80 10.09
N LYS A 98 -11.94 -13.91 10.61
CA LYS A 98 -12.95 -14.69 9.90
C LYS A 98 -14.20 -13.85 9.54
N LYS A 99 -14.73 -13.11 10.52
CA LYS A 99 -15.90 -12.27 10.31
C LYS A 99 -15.62 -11.13 9.34
N LEU A 100 -14.44 -10.50 9.43
CA LEU A 100 -14.02 -9.46 8.51
C LEU A 100 -13.97 -9.99 7.07
N LEU A 101 -13.42 -11.18 6.86
CA LEU A 101 -13.35 -11.82 5.55
C LEU A 101 -14.74 -12.12 4.97
N GLU A 102 -15.63 -12.67 5.78
CA GLU A 102 -17.03 -12.93 5.39
C GLU A 102 -17.74 -11.63 4.95
N GLU A 103 -17.54 -10.55 5.69
CA GLU A 103 -18.13 -9.24 5.36
C GLU A 103 -17.51 -8.62 4.11
N MET A 104 -16.19 -8.78 3.88
CA MET A 104 -15.54 -8.36 2.64
C MET A 104 -16.15 -9.06 1.43
N ILE A 105 -16.31 -10.38 1.49
CA ILE A 105 -16.91 -11.17 0.40
C ILE A 105 -18.32 -10.70 0.10
N VAL A 106 -19.15 -10.48 1.12
CA VAL A 106 -20.53 -10.00 0.96
C VAL A 106 -20.58 -8.61 0.29
N GLN A 107 -19.60 -7.76 0.57
CA GLN A 107 -19.56 -6.39 0.02
C GLN A 107 -18.87 -6.27 -1.33
N ALA A 108 -18.05 -7.25 -1.70
CA ALA A 108 -17.28 -7.25 -2.95
C ALA A 108 -18.16 -7.37 -4.21
N LYS A 109 -19.45 -7.68 -4.07
CA LYS A 109 -20.43 -7.84 -5.16
C LYS A 109 -19.99 -8.83 -6.25
N ASP A 110 -20.58 -8.67 -7.45
CA ASP A 110 -20.53 -9.65 -8.53
C ASP A 110 -19.18 -9.74 -9.27
N ASP A 111 -18.23 -8.84 -9.01
CA ASP A 111 -16.96 -8.78 -9.73
C ASP A 111 -15.86 -9.67 -9.13
N VAL A 112 -16.07 -10.18 -7.92
CA VAL A 112 -15.10 -10.92 -7.14
C VAL A 112 -15.56 -12.35 -6.91
N THR A 113 -14.73 -13.33 -7.30
CA THR A 113 -14.99 -14.76 -7.09
C THR A 113 -14.51 -15.28 -5.74
N GLY A 114 -13.60 -14.54 -5.08
CA GLY A 114 -13.11 -14.93 -3.76
C GLY A 114 -12.15 -13.94 -3.15
N VAL A 115 -12.05 -13.98 -1.83
CA VAL A 115 -11.07 -13.26 -1.02
C VAL A 115 -10.51 -14.24 0.00
N LYS A 116 -9.20 -14.21 0.20
CA LYS A 116 -8.53 -15.00 1.25
C LYS A 116 -7.48 -14.17 1.96
N TRP A 117 -7.29 -14.42 3.26
CA TRP A 117 -6.16 -13.86 4.00
C TRP A 117 -4.84 -14.50 3.53
N LEU A 118 -3.83 -13.68 3.34
CA LEU A 118 -2.42 -14.08 3.29
C LEU A 118 -1.76 -13.81 4.64
N ILE A 119 -2.06 -12.65 5.22
CA ILE A 119 -1.70 -12.27 6.59
C ILE A 119 -2.99 -11.80 7.27
N GLU A 120 -3.45 -12.54 8.27
CA GLU A 120 -4.53 -12.05 9.11
C GLU A 120 -4.11 -10.79 9.86
N PRO A 121 -5.04 -9.87 10.19
CA PRO A 121 -4.73 -8.67 10.96
C PRO A 121 -3.94 -8.98 12.23
N LYS A 122 -2.77 -8.37 12.37
CA LYS A 122 -1.88 -8.52 13.52
C LYS A 122 -1.21 -7.21 13.91
N ILE A 123 -0.92 -7.05 15.20
CA ILE A 123 -0.18 -5.92 15.75
C ILE A 123 1.27 -6.31 15.96
N SER A 124 2.20 -5.48 15.50
CA SER A 124 3.63 -5.60 15.74
C SER A 124 4.03 -5.00 17.10
N LYS A 125 5.30 -5.22 17.49
CA LYS A 125 5.89 -4.60 18.69
C LYS A 125 5.89 -3.07 18.66
N ASN A 126 5.86 -2.47 17.46
CA ASN A 126 5.82 -1.01 17.28
C ASN A 126 4.38 -0.47 17.23
N ASN A 127 3.38 -1.28 17.59
CA ASN A 127 1.96 -0.95 17.51
C ASN A 127 1.50 -0.64 16.06
N HIS A 128 2.15 -1.22 15.04
CA HIS A 128 1.67 -1.17 13.68
C HIS A 128 0.78 -2.37 13.39
N VAL A 129 -0.34 -2.13 12.73
CA VAL A 129 -1.24 -3.20 12.28
C VAL A 129 -0.95 -3.51 10.82
N THR A 130 -0.76 -4.79 10.52
CA THR A 130 -0.51 -5.27 9.17
C THR A 130 -1.46 -6.42 8.86
N TYR A 131 -2.03 -6.41 7.66
CA TYR A 131 -2.79 -7.53 7.11
C TYR A 131 -2.68 -7.53 5.59
N SER A 132 -2.82 -8.71 5.00
CA SER A 132 -2.73 -8.90 3.55
C SER A 132 -3.77 -9.89 3.09
N TYR A 133 -4.35 -9.64 1.92
CA TYR A 133 -5.35 -10.52 1.33
C TYR A 133 -5.21 -10.58 -0.19
N GLU A 134 -5.57 -11.73 -0.74
CA GLU A 134 -5.70 -11.94 -2.18
C GLU A 134 -7.17 -11.80 -2.58
N VAL A 135 -7.39 -11.03 -3.63
CA VAL A 135 -8.68 -10.92 -4.31
C VAL A 135 -8.61 -11.67 -5.63
N SER A 136 -9.56 -12.57 -5.86
CA SER A 136 -9.76 -13.27 -7.13
C SER A 136 -10.93 -12.65 -7.88
N TRP A 137 -10.70 -12.25 -9.14
CA TRP A 137 -11.68 -11.56 -9.98
C TRP A 137 -12.37 -12.52 -10.95
N ASN A 138 -13.57 -12.14 -11.42
CA ASN A 138 -14.31 -12.91 -12.41
C ASN A 138 -13.58 -13.12 -13.74
N ASP A 139 -12.66 -12.21 -14.09
CA ASP A 139 -11.83 -12.31 -15.30
C ASP A 139 -10.60 -13.24 -15.13
N GLY A 140 -10.52 -13.93 -13.99
CA GLY A 140 -9.44 -14.86 -13.63
C GLY A 140 -8.17 -14.19 -13.12
N LYS A 141 -8.13 -12.86 -13.01
CA LYS A 141 -7.01 -12.14 -12.43
C LYS A 141 -7.01 -12.23 -10.91
N LYS A 142 -5.85 -11.97 -10.33
CA LYS A 142 -5.65 -11.90 -8.90
C LYS A 142 -4.86 -10.66 -8.54
N SER A 143 -5.21 -10.03 -7.43
CA SER A 143 -4.43 -8.96 -6.82
C SER A 143 -4.13 -9.29 -5.37
N ILE A 144 -2.96 -8.85 -4.91
CA ILE A 144 -2.56 -8.95 -3.52
C ILE A 144 -2.50 -7.53 -2.97
N GLU A 145 -3.18 -7.33 -1.88
CA GLU A 145 -3.24 -6.06 -1.19
C GLU A 145 -2.77 -6.23 0.23
N THR A 146 -1.87 -5.35 0.65
CA THR A 146 -1.39 -5.29 2.01
C THR A 146 -1.67 -3.92 2.57
N GLN A 147 -2.36 -3.89 3.69
CA GLN A 147 -2.63 -2.70 4.46
C GLN A 147 -1.70 -2.64 5.66
N ILE A 148 -1.10 -1.47 5.87
CA ILE A 148 -0.29 -1.18 7.04
C ILE A 148 -0.84 0.09 7.69
N LEU A 149 -1.23 -0.02 8.95
CA LEU A 149 -1.61 1.11 9.79
C LEU A 149 -0.45 1.34 10.76
N ALA A 150 0.44 2.25 10.44
CA ALA A 150 1.59 2.56 11.28
C ALA A 150 1.20 3.65 12.28
N LEU A 151 0.91 3.23 13.52
CA LEU A 151 0.38 4.11 14.54
C LEU A 151 1.46 4.97 15.18
N GLY A 152 1.18 6.27 15.27
CA GLY A 152 1.96 7.25 16.00
C GLY A 152 1.13 7.90 17.11
N LYS A 153 1.75 8.80 17.85
CA LYS A 153 1.12 9.52 18.96
C LYS A 153 -0.02 10.45 18.50
N LYS A 154 0.10 11.08 17.34
CA LYS A 154 -0.82 12.11 16.85
C LYS A 154 -1.70 11.67 15.69
N GLY A 155 -1.53 10.43 15.24
CA GLY A 155 -2.23 9.89 14.09
C GLY A 155 -1.53 8.65 13.58
N TYR A 156 -1.74 8.33 12.32
CA TYR A 156 -1.19 7.11 11.73
C TYR A 156 -0.86 7.29 10.25
N ASN A 157 0.11 6.53 9.77
CA ASN A 157 0.32 6.35 8.35
C ASN A 157 -0.63 5.26 7.85
N ASP A 158 -1.48 5.61 6.92
CA ASP A 158 -2.34 4.71 6.16
C ASP A 158 -1.58 4.33 4.89
N ILE A 159 -1.14 3.07 4.83
CA ILE A 159 -0.25 2.59 3.79
C ILE A 159 -0.89 1.42 3.09
N ASN A 160 -1.03 1.55 1.77
CA ASN A 160 -1.51 0.49 0.91
C ASN A 160 -0.39 0.01 -0.01
N PHE A 161 0.02 -1.24 0.17
CA PHE A 161 1.00 -1.92 -0.66
C PHE A 161 0.26 -2.82 -1.64
N VAL A 162 0.29 -2.47 -2.91
CA VAL A 162 -0.44 -3.16 -3.98
C VAL A 162 0.55 -3.85 -4.91
N SER A 163 0.35 -5.12 -5.14
CA SER A 163 1.22 -5.93 -5.99
C SER A 163 0.44 -6.98 -6.77
N SER A 164 1.10 -7.57 -7.76
CA SER A 164 0.54 -8.65 -8.57
C SER A 164 1.54 -9.80 -8.68
N THR A 165 1.05 -11.02 -8.57
CA THR A 165 1.84 -12.25 -8.76
C THR A 165 2.30 -12.45 -10.20
N SER A 166 1.75 -11.70 -11.17
CA SER A 166 2.08 -11.84 -12.60
C SER A 166 3.52 -11.47 -12.97
N LYS A 167 4.25 -10.78 -12.08
CA LYS A 167 5.63 -10.32 -12.31
C LYS A 167 6.71 -11.26 -11.74
N GLY A 168 6.36 -12.50 -11.38
CA GLY A 168 7.31 -13.52 -10.96
C GLY A 168 7.62 -13.56 -9.47
N TYR A 169 6.98 -12.73 -8.65
CA TYR A 169 7.00 -12.86 -7.20
C TYR A 169 6.00 -13.93 -6.76
N THR A 170 6.40 -14.75 -5.79
CA THR A 170 5.46 -15.63 -5.10
C THR A 170 4.65 -14.85 -4.05
N GLU A 171 3.53 -15.42 -3.60
CA GLU A 171 2.77 -14.84 -2.48
C GLU A 171 3.67 -14.63 -1.24
N ASN A 172 4.56 -15.60 -0.95
CA ASN A 172 5.50 -15.50 0.17
C ASN A 172 6.52 -14.37 -0.01
N ASP A 173 7.01 -14.12 -1.22
CA ASP A 173 7.95 -13.02 -1.48
C ASP A 173 7.28 -11.68 -1.19
N LEU A 174 6.05 -11.50 -1.67
CA LEU A 174 5.28 -10.27 -1.48
C LEU A 174 4.90 -10.06 -0.01
N GLU A 175 4.50 -11.13 0.69
CA GLU A 175 4.24 -11.09 2.13
C GLU A 175 5.49 -10.64 2.91
N LYS A 176 6.63 -11.27 2.62
CA LYS A 176 7.90 -10.94 3.27
C LYS A 176 8.29 -9.47 3.03
N MET A 177 8.24 -9.02 1.78
CA MET A 177 8.56 -7.63 1.42
C MET A 177 7.65 -6.63 2.15
N ALA A 178 6.36 -6.89 2.20
CA ALA A 178 5.40 -6.03 2.87
C ALA A 178 5.64 -5.97 4.39
N LEU A 179 5.98 -7.10 5.01
CA LEU A 179 6.31 -7.14 6.44
C LEU A 179 7.65 -6.45 6.74
N GLU A 180 8.65 -6.62 5.91
CA GLU A 180 9.93 -5.91 6.04
C GLU A 180 9.72 -4.40 5.92
N PHE A 181 8.92 -3.95 4.95
CA PHE A 181 8.55 -2.56 4.80
C PHE A 181 7.83 -2.03 6.05
N ALA A 182 6.80 -2.72 6.53
CA ALA A 182 6.05 -2.33 7.73
C ALA A 182 6.95 -2.22 8.97
N ASN A 183 7.88 -3.17 9.14
CA ASN A 183 8.79 -3.20 10.28
C ASN A 183 9.86 -2.09 10.21
N SER A 184 10.11 -1.54 9.03
CA SER A 184 11.07 -0.46 8.84
C SER A 184 10.51 0.94 9.18
N ILE A 185 9.22 1.06 9.43
CA ILE A 185 8.59 2.35 9.73
C ILE A 185 8.92 2.75 11.17
N GLU A 186 9.55 3.91 11.32
CA GLU A 186 9.99 4.43 12.61
C GLU A 186 9.45 5.85 12.83
N PHE A 187 8.73 6.07 13.92
CA PHE A 187 8.38 7.42 14.39
C PHE A 187 9.54 8.04 15.17
N LYS A 188 9.71 9.35 15.03
CA LYS A 188 10.67 10.13 15.82
C LYS A 188 10.33 10.04 17.31
N GLU A 189 11.32 10.25 18.14
CA GLU A 189 11.15 10.33 19.60
C GLU A 189 10.11 11.38 19.97
N GLY A 190 9.22 11.09 20.89
CA GLY A 190 8.08 11.92 21.25
C GLY A 190 6.86 11.81 20.31
N PHE A 191 6.96 11.06 19.22
CA PHE A 191 5.88 10.84 18.24
C PHE A 191 5.48 9.36 18.08
N LYS A 192 6.15 8.44 18.80
CA LYS A 192 5.78 7.03 18.80
C LYS A 192 4.39 6.86 19.44
N HIS A 193 3.69 5.80 19.07
CA HIS A 193 2.40 5.45 19.68
C HIS A 193 2.52 5.31 21.20
N SER A 194 3.62 4.73 21.68
CA SER A 194 3.94 4.59 23.12
C SER A 194 4.20 5.90 23.85
N ASP A 195 4.41 7.01 23.15
CA ASP A 195 4.67 8.32 23.75
C ASP A 195 3.38 9.09 24.12
N TYR A 196 2.20 8.45 23.93
CA TYR A 196 0.92 9.01 24.31
C TYR A 196 0.91 9.36 25.82
N LYS A 197 0.32 10.51 26.13
CA LYS A 197 0.12 10.99 27.49
C LYS A 197 -1.34 11.41 27.68
N SER A 198 -1.82 11.29 28.90
CA SER A 198 -3.15 11.80 29.26
C SER A 198 -3.26 13.29 28.89
N GLY A 199 -4.31 13.66 28.16
CA GLY A 199 -4.52 14.99 27.61
C GLY A 199 -4.12 15.19 26.16
N ASP A 200 -3.40 14.23 25.55
CA ASP A 200 -3.20 14.24 24.11
C ASP A 200 -4.53 13.98 23.38
N LYS A 201 -4.66 14.51 22.15
CA LYS A 201 -5.82 14.28 21.28
C LYS A 201 -5.96 12.76 21.00
N VAL A 202 -7.15 12.24 21.20
CA VAL A 202 -7.49 10.83 20.91
C VAL A 202 -8.36 10.79 19.66
N ALA A 203 -8.07 9.84 18.76
CA ALA A 203 -8.89 9.59 17.58
C ALA A 203 -10.30 9.13 17.97
N ALA A 204 -11.28 9.52 17.17
CA ALA A 204 -12.68 9.16 17.40
C ALA A 204 -12.96 7.66 17.18
N ILE A 205 -12.06 6.97 16.47
CA ILE A 205 -12.19 5.55 16.10
C ILE A 205 -10.97 4.82 16.64
N GLY A 206 -11.20 3.69 17.31
CA GLY A 206 -10.15 2.79 17.74
C GLY A 206 -9.63 1.92 16.60
N ILE A 207 -8.64 1.09 16.90
CA ILE A 207 -7.95 0.27 15.91
C ILE A 207 -8.87 -0.74 15.22
N GLY A 208 -9.83 -1.32 15.93
CA GLY A 208 -10.81 -2.25 15.35
C GLY A 208 -11.68 -1.58 14.30
N GLY A 209 -12.14 -0.37 14.58
CA GLY A 209 -12.89 0.45 13.63
C GLY A 209 -12.07 0.86 12.42
N LEU A 210 -10.77 1.16 12.59
CA LEU A 210 -9.88 1.48 11.48
C LEU A 210 -9.65 0.27 10.57
N VAL A 211 -9.36 -0.90 11.13
CA VAL A 211 -9.18 -2.14 10.35
C VAL A 211 -10.41 -2.45 9.52
N ALA A 212 -11.59 -2.40 10.14
CA ALA A 212 -12.84 -2.63 9.41
C ALA A 212 -13.10 -1.57 8.34
N GLY A 213 -12.83 -0.30 8.66
CA GLY A 213 -13.01 0.81 7.73
C GLY A 213 -12.12 0.71 6.49
N THR A 214 -10.86 0.34 6.64
CA THR A 214 -9.93 0.16 5.52
C THR A 214 -10.26 -1.07 4.65
N LEU A 215 -10.99 -2.04 5.20
CA LEU A 215 -11.56 -3.17 4.46
C LEU A 215 -12.90 -2.83 3.78
N GLY A 216 -13.36 -1.58 3.86
CA GLY A 216 -14.62 -1.14 3.26
C GLY A 216 -15.87 -1.68 3.96
N ILE A 217 -15.75 -2.20 5.19
CA ILE A 217 -16.85 -2.84 5.92
C ILE A 217 -17.81 -1.79 6.46
N LYS A 218 -18.96 -1.65 5.81
CA LYS A 218 -20.00 -0.66 6.15
C LYS A 218 -20.79 -0.99 7.43
N ALA A 219 -20.76 -2.22 7.88
CA ALA A 219 -21.58 -2.68 9.01
C ALA A 219 -21.24 -2.00 10.34
N LEU A 220 -20.04 -1.48 10.51
CA LEU A 220 -19.63 -0.69 11.68
C LEU A 220 -20.08 0.78 11.61
N ALA A 221 -20.65 1.21 10.50
CA ALA A 221 -21.22 2.56 10.32
C ALA A 221 -22.41 2.87 11.23
N LYS A 222 -22.86 1.95 12.05
CA LYS A 222 -23.92 2.20 13.06
C LYS A 222 -23.46 3.09 14.22
N VAL A 223 -22.16 3.31 14.38
CA VAL A 223 -21.63 4.33 15.28
C VAL A 223 -21.48 5.61 14.48
N GLY A 224 -22.33 6.59 14.67
CA GLY A 224 -22.55 7.79 13.84
C GLY A 224 -21.34 8.69 13.50
N ILE A 225 -20.15 8.26 13.86
CA ILE A 225 -18.87 8.92 13.59
C ILE A 225 -18.27 8.44 12.24
N LEU A 226 -18.46 7.18 11.88
CA LEU A 226 -17.97 6.60 10.62
C LEU A 226 -18.65 7.21 9.39
N ALA A 227 -19.87 7.71 9.51
CA ALA A 227 -20.57 8.36 8.38
C ALA A 227 -19.81 9.56 7.79
N LYS A 228 -18.95 10.22 8.55
CA LYS A 228 -18.10 11.32 8.08
C LYS A 228 -16.87 10.83 7.31
N PHE A 229 -16.43 9.59 7.54
CA PHE A 229 -15.28 8.97 6.89
C PHE A 229 -15.65 8.07 5.72
N LEU A 230 -16.92 7.67 5.60
CA LEU A 230 -17.42 6.85 4.50
C LEU A 230 -17.11 7.39 3.10
N PRO A 231 -17.21 8.70 2.81
CA PRO A 231 -16.83 9.22 1.49
C PRO A 231 -15.33 9.10 1.21
N PHE A 232 -14.52 9.10 2.27
CA PHE A 232 -13.08 8.97 2.19
C PHE A 232 -12.67 7.51 1.92
N LEU A 233 -13.25 6.57 2.67
CA LEU A 233 -13.01 5.13 2.53
C LEU A 233 -13.62 4.58 1.22
N ALA A 234 -14.79 5.06 0.80
CA ALA A 234 -15.42 4.67 -0.44
C ALA A 234 -14.64 5.12 -1.69
N LYS A 235 -13.82 6.17 -1.60
CA LYS A 235 -12.92 6.59 -2.68
C LYS A 235 -11.71 5.67 -2.82
N PHE A 236 -11.24 5.05 -1.75
CA PHE A 236 -10.10 4.12 -1.82
C PHE A 236 -10.45 2.74 -2.35
N TRP A 237 -11.63 2.23 -2.01
CA TRP A 237 -12.07 0.91 -2.38
C TRP A 237 -11.97 0.62 -3.88
N TRP A 238 -12.24 1.59 -4.73
CA TRP A 238 -12.19 1.38 -6.17
C TRP A 238 -10.85 1.69 -6.82
N ILE A 239 -9.96 2.48 -6.19
CA ILE A 239 -8.56 2.61 -6.63
C ILE A 239 -7.85 1.28 -6.46
N ILE A 240 -8.11 0.60 -5.39
CA ILE A 240 -7.62 -0.74 -5.09
C ILE A 240 -8.14 -1.74 -6.13
N LEU A 241 -9.36 -1.54 -6.60
CA LEU A 241 -10.04 -2.42 -7.56
C LEU A 241 -9.91 -1.98 -9.03
N ALA A 242 -9.44 -0.77 -9.31
CA ALA A 242 -9.08 -0.41 -10.68
C ALA A 242 -7.96 -1.35 -11.17
N PRO A 243 -8.10 -1.97 -12.32
CA PRO A 243 -7.24 -3.09 -12.69
C PRO A 243 -5.78 -2.64 -12.72
N ILE A 244 -4.96 -3.21 -11.86
CA ILE A 244 -3.49 -3.28 -11.94
C ILE A 244 -3.04 -3.65 -13.37
N VAL A 245 -3.92 -4.26 -14.13
CA VAL A 245 -3.84 -4.60 -15.55
C VAL A 245 -3.33 -3.46 -16.44
N ALA A 246 -3.66 -2.19 -16.13
CA ALA A 246 -3.22 -1.07 -16.95
C ALA A 246 -1.70 -0.82 -16.82
N ILE A 247 -1.12 -1.05 -15.63
CA ILE A 247 0.32 -0.94 -15.40
C ILE A 247 1.04 -2.03 -16.20
N PHE A 248 0.56 -3.25 -16.13
CA PHE A 248 1.20 -4.42 -16.74
C PHE A 248 1.08 -4.43 -18.26
N GLY A 249 -0.02 -3.92 -18.82
CA GLY A 249 -0.17 -3.79 -20.29
C GLY A 249 0.73 -2.72 -20.91
N MET A 250 1.12 -1.68 -20.16
CA MET A 250 1.97 -0.60 -20.65
C MET A 250 3.46 -0.99 -20.75
N PHE A 251 3.92 -1.86 -19.85
CA PHE A 251 5.34 -2.23 -19.73
C PHE A 251 5.64 -3.67 -20.18
N GLY A 252 4.61 -4.51 -20.33
CA GLY A 252 4.75 -5.96 -20.51
C GLY A 252 5.05 -6.48 -21.91
N SER A 253 5.15 -5.63 -22.95
CA SER A 253 5.27 -6.13 -24.32
C SER A 253 6.68 -6.14 -24.92
N LYS A 254 7.71 -5.69 -24.20
CA LYS A 254 9.10 -5.68 -24.71
C LYS A 254 10.08 -6.65 -24.09
N ASP A 255 9.76 -7.26 -22.95
CA ASP A 255 10.78 -7.97 -22.16
C ASP A 255 11.07 -9.42 -22.62
N LYS A 256 10.32 -9.97 -23.58
CA LYS A 256 10.65 -11.30 -24.09
C LYS A 256 11.89 -11.33 -24.99
N GLU A 257 12.19 -10.24 -25.68
CA GLU A 257 13.35 -10.14 -26.55
C GLU A 257 14.64 -9.81 -25.79
N ASP A 258 14.60 -8.90 -24.83
CA ASP A 258 15.78 -8.49 -24.06
C ASP A 258 16.26 -9.54 -23.05
N ALA A 259 15.37 -10.32 -22.46
CA ALA A 259 15.75 -11.44 -21.58
C ALA A 259 16.50 -12.56 -22.33
N SER A 260 16.18 -12.77 -23.61
CA SER A 260 16.89 -13.69 -24.50
C SER A 260 18.30 -13.19 -24.81
N ILE A 261 18.47 -11.90 -25.07
CA ILE A 261 19.76 -11.27 -25.38
C ILE A 261 20.68 -11.23 -24.15
N LYS A 262 20.17 -10.95 -22.95
CA LYS A 262 20.96 -10.99 -21.71
C LYS A 262 21.43 -12.40 -21.36
N LYS A 263 20.59 -13.42 -21.52
CA LYS A 263 21.01 -14.83 -21.31
C LYS A 263 22.10 -15.26 -22.28
N THR A 264 22.09 -14.80 -23.51
CA THR A 264 23.10 -15.13 -24.51
C THR A 264 24.43 -14.41 -24.23
N ARG A 265 24.42 -13.16 -23.76
CA ARG A 265 25.65 -12.44 -23.35
C ARG A 265 26.33 -13.04 -22.11
N ILE A 266 25.56 -13.51 -21.13
CA ILE A 266 26.12 -14.12 -19.92
C ILE A 266 26.74 -15.49 -20.23
N ARG A 267 26.20 -16.26 -21.18
CA ARG A 267 26.80 -17.54 -21.62
C ARG A 267 28.10 -17.38 -22.39
N ARG A 268 28.28 -16.28 -23.14
CA ARG A 268 29.56 -15.99 -23.85
C ARG A 268 30.68 -15.54 -22.93
N LYS A 269 30.40 -14.85 -21.82
CA LYS A 269 31.43 -14.46 -20.84
C LYS A 269 31.91 -15.60 -19.92
N LYS A 270 31.29 -16.78 -19.96
CA LYS A 270 31.72 -17.96 -19.18
C LYS A 270 32.53 -18.97 -20.02
N LYS A 271 32.87 -18.68 -21.29
CA LYS A 271 33.60 -19.57 -22.18
C LYS A 271 34.97 -19.00 -22.61
N ASP A 272 35.33 -17.82 -22.19
CA ASP A 272 36.65 -17.22 -22.26
C ASP A 272 37.16 -17.04 -20.79
#